data_0891aa0f26c223b6f4a8d9af832f66c8
#
_entry.id   0891aa0f26c223b6f4a8d9af832f66c8
#
_cell.length_a   1.000
_cell.length_b   1.000
_cell.length_c   1.000
_cell.angle_alpha   90.00
_cell.angle_beta   90.00
_cell.angle_gamma   90.00
#
_symmetry.space_group_name_H-M   'P 1'
#
loop_
_entity.id
_entity.type
_entity.pdbx_description
1 polymer ?
#
loop_
_entity_poly.entity_id
_entity_poly.type
_entity_poly.pdbx_seq_one_letter_code
_entity_poly.pdbx_strand_id
1 'polypeptide(L)'
;MIDSLLQITGYEKVKLENGKVVKQDPRIMLSCSAVAKGYSVDVIARLLDRKGIKNYMVDIGGEVVVKGKNATGDLWRIGINKPYDDSLAVKQDIQVVLNLTDLGMATSGNYRNYYYKDGKKYAHTIDPRTGYPVQHSILSSTVIAEDCMTADALATSFMVMGLEEAEKFCKANPMIDAYFIYSGENGEFKTYYCLLYTSPSPR
;
A
#
# COMPACT_ATOMS: atom_id res chain seq x y z
N MET A 1 -26.70 -13.24 -0.53
CA MET A 1 -25.54 -13.26 -1.46
C MET A 1 -24.23 -12.95 -0.74
N ILE A 2 -24.07 -11.83 -0.02
CA ILE A 2 -22.83 -11.52 0.73
C ILE A 2 -22.51 -12.60 1.75
N ASP A 3 -23.47 -12.99 2.58
CA ASP A 3 -23.28 -14.04 3.61
C ASP A 3 -22.80 -15.37 3.02
N SER A 4 -23.30 -15.74 1.82
CA SER A 4 -22.85 -16.95 1.12
C SER A 4 -21.42 -16.85 0.62
N LEU A 5 -20.95 -15.64 0.24
CA LEU A 5 -19.57 -15.39 -0.16
C LEU A 5 -18.63 -15.36 1.05
N LEU A 6 -19.06 -14.82 2.19
CA LEU A 6 -18.28 -14.82 3.42
C LEU A 6 -17.96 -16.24 3.91
N GLN A 7 -18.82 -17.22 3.63
CA GLN A 7 -18.55 -18.62 3.98
C GLN A 7 -17.32 -19.19 3.25
N ILE A 8 -16.98 -18.66 2.10
CA ILE A 8 -15.83 -19.08 1.27
C ILE A 8 -14.73 -18.00 1.18
N THR A 9 -14.79 -16.98 2.03
CA THR A 9 -13.77 -15.92 2.15
C THR A 9 -13.00 -16.11 3.45
N GLY A 10 -11.68 -15.93 3.40
CA GLY A 10 -10.79 -15.99 4.57
C GLY A 10 -9.50 -16.75 4.26
N TYR A 11 -8.37 -16.19 4.70
CA TYR A 11 -7.05 -16.77 4.48
C TYR A 11 -6.86 -18.10 5.23
N GLU A 12 -7.54 -18.27 6.36
CA GLU A 12 -7.53 -19.48 7.19
C GLU A 12 -8.08 -20.73 6.47
N LYS A 13 -8.84 -20.49 5.40
CA LYS A 13 -9.45 -21.55 4.57
C LYS A 13 -8.54 -22.02 3.43
N VAL A 14 -7.32 -21.50 3.38
CA VAL A 14 -6.31 -21.84 2.38
C VAL A 14 -5.01 -22.21 3.08
N LYS A 15 -4.40 -23.30 2.65
CA LYS A 15 -3.12 -23.78 3.19
C LYS A 15 -2.14 -24.10 2.10
N LEU A 16 -0.86 -24.06 2.42
CA LEU A 16 0.20 -24.57 1.58
C LEU A 16 0.68 -25.90 2.17
N GLU A 17 0.40 -27.00 1.49
CA GLU A 17 0.77 -28.34 1.90
C GLU A 17 1.58 -29.05 0.81
N ASN A 18 2.81 -29.46 1.15
CA ASN A 18 3.71 -30.14 0.21
C ASN A 18 3.92 -29.36 -1.12
N GLY A 19 4.02 -28.03 -1.05
CA GLY A 19 4.19 -27.15 -2.21
C GLY A 19 2.92 -26.96 -3.05
N LYS A 20 1.76 -27.44 -2.58
CA LYS A 20 0.47 -27.29 -3.25
C LYS A 20 -0.47 -26.43 -2.44
N VAL A 21 -1.23 -25.59 -3.13
CA VAL A 21 -2.30 -24.82 -2.52
C VAL A 21 -3.51 -25.72 -2.30
N VAL A 22 -3.90 -25.86 -1.03
CA VAL A 22 -5.08 -26.62 -0.60
C VAL A 22 -6.15 -25.65 -0.11
N LYS A 23 -7.34 -25.75 -0.68
CA LYS A 23 -8.50 -24.91 -0.34
C LYS A 23 -9.56 -25.75 0.35
N GLN A 24 -10.18 -25.24 1.41
CA GLN A 24 -11.28 -25.93 2.11
C GLN A 24 -12.54 -26.06 1.24
N ASP A 25 -12.74 -25.12 0.33
CA ASP A 25 -13.84 -25.13 -0.63
C ASP A 25 -13.28 -24.83 -2.05
N PRO A 26 -13.63 -25.62 -3.07
CA PRO A 26 -13.12 -25.42 -4.43
C PRO A 26 -13.50 -24.07 -5.04
N ARG A 27 -14.58 -23.44 -4.56
CA ARG A 27 -15.03 -22.12 -5.01
C ARG A 27 -14.14 -20.96 -4.54
N ILE A 28 -13.27 -21.17 -3.54
CA ILE A 28 -12.34 -20.14 -3.07
C ILE A 28 -11.42 -19.72 -4.23
N MET A 29 -11.35 -18.43 -4.49
CA MET A 29 -10.43 -17.85 -5.46
C MET A 29 -9.31 -17.11 -4.72
N LEU A 30 -8.08 -17.24 -5.22
CA LEU A 30 -6.94 -16.47 -4.73
C LEU A 30 -6.73 -15.27 -5.64
N SER A 31 -6.57 -14.11 -5.03
CA SER A 31 -6.19 -12.88 -5.74
C SER A 31 -4.84 -12.40 -5.20
N CYS A 32 -3.91 -12.11 -6.10
CA CYS A 32 -2.61 -11.52 -5.77
C CYS A 32 -2.59 -10.01 -6.00
N SER A 33 -3.73 -9.35 -6.19
CA SER A 33 -3.81 -7.95 -6.58
C SER A 33 -3.19 -6.98 -5.56
N ALA A 34 -3.13 -7.37 -4.29
CA ALA A 34 -2.55 -6.56 -3.21
C ALA A 34 -1.03 -6.80 -3.02
N VAL A 35 -0.40 -7.64 -3.84
CA VAL A 35 1.04 -7.97 -3.71
C VAL A 35 1.75 -8.08 -5.05
N ALA A 36 1.02 -8.17 -6.15
CA ALA A 36 1.59 -8.51 -7.45
C ALA A 36 2.48 -7.41 -8.02
N LYS A 37 2.12 -6.14 -7.83
CA LYS A 37 2.91 -5.01 -8.30
C LYS A 37 4.20 -4.90 -7.48
N GLY A 38 4.11 -4.89 -6.15
CA GLY A 38 5.27 -4.88 -5.27
C GLY A 38 6.21 -6.04 -5.57
N TYR A 39 5.68 -7.26 -5.71
CA TYR A 39 6.49 -8.41 -6.09
C TYR A 39 7.18 -8.25 -7.45
N SER A 40 6.52 -7.67 -8.45
CA SER A 40 7.11 -7.45 -9.78
C SER A 40 8.30 -6.47 -9.73
N VAL A 41 8.20 -5.42 -8.92
CA VAL A 41 9.31 -4.48 -8.66
C VAL A 41 10.49 -5.20 -8.02
N ASP A 42 10.23 -6.03 -7.00
CA ASP A 42 11.27 -6.81 -6.32
C ASP A 42 11.95 -7.82 -7.26
N VAL A 43 11.21 -8.43 -8.19
CA VAL A 43 11.79 -9.34 -9.20
C VAL A 43 12.80 -8.60 -10.08
N ILE A 44 12.48 -7.39 -10.51
CA ILE A 44 13.39 -6.55 -11.33
C ILE A 44 14.58 -6.09 -10.47
N ALA A 45 14.35 -5.65 -9.23
CA ALA A 45 15.41 -5.26 -8.31
C ALA A 45 16.44 -6.40 -8.10
N ARG A 46 15.94 -7.62 -7.82
CA ARG A 46 16.79 -8.81 -7.72
C ARG A 46 17.54 -9.15 -9.03
N LEU A 47 16.96 -8.88 -10.20
CA LEU A 47 17.65 -9.04 -11.47
C LEU A 47 18.82 -8.04 -11.60
N LEU A 48 18.59 -6.77 -11.24
CA LEU A 48 19.62 -5.74 -11.27
C LEU A 48 20.78 -6.08 -10.30
N ASP A 49 20.46 -6.57 -9.12
CA ASP A 49 21.43 -7.04 -8.13
C ASP A 49 22.31 -8.19 -8.67
N ARG A 50 21.69 -9.19 -9.30
CA ARG A 50 22.43 -10.29 -9.94
C ARG A 50 23.35 -9.83 -11.06
N LYS A 51 23.01 -8.72 -11.72
CA LYS A 51 23.86 -8.07 -12.73
C LYS A 51 24.93 -7.16 -12.15
N GLY A 52 25.02 -7.05 -10.82
CA GLY A 52 26.01 -6.22 -10.12
C GLY A 52 25.72 -4.72 -10.14
N ILE A 53 24.52 -4.30 -10.53
CA ILE A 53 24.10 -2.89 -10.53
C ILE A 53 23.84 -2.48 -9.07
N LYS A 54 24.50 -1.41 -8.63
CA LYS A 54 24.48 -0.95 -7.23
C LYS A 54 23.54 0.24 -6.97
N ASN A 55 23.21 1.00 -8.02
CA ASN A 55 22.41 2.21 -7.90
C ASN A 55 21.26 2.12 -8.89
N TYR A 56 20.04 2.05 -8.41
CA TYR A 56 18.85 1.99 -9.26
C TYR A 56 17.59 2.41 -8.51
N MET A 57 16.61 2.83 -9.29
CA MET A 57 15.21 2.94 -8.90
C MET A 57 14.39 2.13 -9.90
N VAL A 58 13.51 1.29 -9.39
CA VAL A 58 12.51 0.56 -10.17
C VAL A 58 11.14 1.05 -9.73
N ASP A 59 10.33 1.52 -10.66
CA ASP A 59 8.95 1.96 -10.43
C ASP A 59 8.03 1.22 -11.41
N ILE A 60 7.03 0.55 -10.87
CA ILE A 60 5.97 -0.11 -11.66
C ILE A 60 4.62 0.32 -11.10
N GLY A 61 4.02 1.33 -11.73
CA GLY A 61 2.68 1.81 -11.39
C GLY A 61 2.58 2.46 -10.02
N GLY A 62 3.69 3.00 -9.50
CA GLY A 62 3.78 3.68 -8.21
C GLY A 62 4.31 2.83 -7.06
N GLU A 63 4.52 1.54 -7.26
CA GLU A 63 5.28 0.69 -6.37
C GLU A 63 6.77 0.80 -6.73
N VAL A 64 7.61 1.09 -5.74
CA VAL A 64 9.00 1.52 -5.95
C VAL A 64 9.96 0.72 -5.10
N VAL A 65 11.10 0.32 -5.69
CA VAL A 65 12.31 -0.09 -4.95
C VAL A 65 13.44 0.84 -5.34
N VAL A 66 14.15 1.31 -4.34
CA VAL A 66 15.36 2.13 -4.54
C VAL A 66 16.55 1.45 -3.91
N LYS A 67 17.72 1.57 -4.55
CA LYS A 67 19.00 1.10 -4.03
C LYS A 67 20.11 2.09 -4.29
N GLY A 68 21.02 2.22 -3.30
CA GLY A 68 22.18 3.09 -3.41
C GLY A 68 21.81 4.56 -3.59
N LYS A 69 22.43 5.24 -4.55
CA LYS A 69 22.31 6.67 -4.75
C LYS A 69 21.83 7.01 -6.16
N ASN A 70 21.23 8.18 -6.31
CA ASN A 70 20.84 8.73 -7.60
C ASN A 70 22.06 9.23 -8.42
N ALA A 71 21.82 9.75 -9.61
CA ALA A 71 22.90 10.21 -10.51
C ALA A 71 23.72 11.41 -9.97
N THR A 72 23.17 12.16 -9.00
CA THR A 72 23.87 13.29 -8.34
C THR A 72 24.62 12.87 -7.08
N GLY A 73 24.54 11.59 -6.68
CA GLY A 73 25.19 11.05 -5.49
C GLY A 73 24.38 11.20 -4.21
N ASP A 74 23.12 11.63 -4.30
CA ASP A 74 22.19 11.81 -3.20
C ASP A 74 21.30 10.58 -3.01
N LEU A 75 20.52 10.55 -1.91
CA LEU A 75 19.43 9.58 -1.74
C LEU A 75 18.34 9.77 -2.80
N TRP A 76 17.63 8.72 -3.10
CA TRP A 76 16.49 8.76 -4.00
C TRP A 76 15.34 9.58 -3.39
N ARG A 77 14.77 10.48 -4.17
CA ARG A 77 13.68 11.36 -3.73
C ARG A 77 12.37 10.89 -4.33
N ILE A 78 11.49 10.36 -3.47
CA ILE A 78 10.20 9.80 -3.89
C ILE A 78 9.08 10.69 -3.36
N GLY A 79 8.20 11.15 -4.26
CA GLY A 79 7.05 11.98 -3.91
C GLY A 79 5.83 11.15 -3.55
N ILE A 80 5.16 11.50 -2.46
CA ILE A 80 3.80 11.03 -2.13
C ILE A 80 2.82 12.10 -2.61
N ASN A 81 1.89 11.71 -3.46
CA ASN A 81 0.89 12.63 -4.03
C ASN A 81 -0.25 12.92 -3.04
N LYS A 82 -0.83 14.12 -3.15
CA LYS A 82 -2.08 14.46 -2.46
C LYS A 82 -3.23 13.62 -3.03
N PRO A 83 -4.14 13.13 -2.17
CA PRO A 83 -5.27 12.30 -2.58
C PRO A 83 -6.43 13.15 -3.13
N TYR A 84 -6.24 13.83 -4.24
CA TYR A 84 -7.35 14.54 -4.89
C TYR A 84 -8.34 13.57 -5.55
N ASP A 85 -9.60 13.96 -5.54
CA ASP A 85 -10.69 13.30 -6.26
C ASP A 85 -10.57 13.58 -7.77
N ASP A 86 -9.53 13.02 -8.39
CA ASP A 86 -9.19 13.20 -9.79
C ASP A 86 -9.03 11.82 -10.45
N SER A 87 -10.13 11.32 -11.00
CA SER A 87 -10.17 10.04 -11.70
C SER A 87 -9.29 9.99 -12.96
N LEU A 88 -8.90 11.15 -13.48
CA LEU A 88 -8.04 11.26 -14.66
C LEU A 88 -6.56 11.44 -14.32
N ALA A 89 -6.21 11.50 -13.01
CA ALA A 89 -4.84 11.67 -12.51
C ALA A 89 -4.08 12.88 -13.13
N VAL A 90 -4.79 13.94 -13.47
CA VAL A 90 -4.23 15.15 -14.11
C VAL A 90 -3.48 16.03 -13.11
N LYS A 91 -3.93 16.07 -11.85
CA LYS A 91 -3.26 16.81 -10.77
C LYS A 91 -2.30 15.91 -10.00
N GLN A 92 -1.02 16.22 -10.08
CA GLN A 92 0.05 15.52 -9.37
C GLN A 92 0.74 16.48 -8.36
N ASP A 93 -0.04 17.00 -7.42
CA ASP A 93 0.54 17.79 -6.34
C ASP A 93 1.20 16.86 -5.32
N ILE A 94 2.48 17.09 -5.07
CA ILE A 94 3.23 16.34 -4.07
C ILE A 94 2.86 16.82 -2.67
N GLN A 95 2.48 15.89 -1.80
CA GLN A 95 2.21 16.15 -0.38
C GLN A 95 3.51 16.19 0.42
N VAL A 96 4.39 15.22 0.19
CA VAL A 96 5.68 15.08 0.88
C VAL A 96 6.68 14.39 -0.04
N VAL A 97 7.96 14.71 0.13
CA VAL A 97 9.07 14.01 -0.53
C VAL A 97 9.85 13.25 0.53
N LEU A 98 10.03 11.96 0.30
CA LEU A 98 10.86 11.09 1.14
C LEU A 98 12.22 10.89 0.49
N ASN A 99 13.27 10.84 1.32
CA ASN A 99 14.62 10.48 0.90
C ASN A 99 14.89 9.04 1.30
N LEU A 100 14.99 8.14 0.33
CA LEU A 100 15.07 6.69 0.56
C LEU A 100 16.31 6.09 -0.09
N THR A 101 16.79 5.00 0.50
CA THR A 101 17.75 4.07 -0.12
C THR A 101 17.54 2.66 0.45
N ASP A 102 17.81 1.64 -0.37
CA ASP A 102 17.79 0.22 0.00
C ASP A 102 16.45 -0.25 0.61
N LEU A 103 15.34 0.33 0.15
CA LEU A 103 13.99 0.07 0.66
C LEU A 103 12.98 -0.03 -0.49
N GLY A 104 11.87 -0.70 -0.18
CA GLY A 104 10.66 -0.75 -0.99
C GLY A 104 9.60 0.22 -0.46
N MET A 105 8.81 0.81 -1.35
CA MET A 105 7.69 1.68 -1.02
C MET A 105 6.49 1.36 -1.90
N ALA A 106 5.32 1.35 -1.31
CA ALA A 106 4.05 1.21 -2.03
C ALA A 106 2.97 2.12 -1.45
N THR A 107 2.01 2.52 -2.27
CA THR A 107 0.89 3.37 -1.85
C THR A 107 -0.44 2.81 -2.31
N SER A 108 -1.33 2.55 -1.37
CA SER A 108 -2.74 2.23 -1.61
C SER A 108 -3.63 3.42 -1.29
N GLY A 109 -4.69 3.62 -2.07
CA GLY A 109 -5.60 4.73 -1.84
C GLY A 109 -7.01 4.53 -2.41
N ASN A 110 -8.00 5.10 -1.74
CA ASN A 110 -9.42 5.03 -2.11
C ASN A 110 -9.90 6.27 -2.87
N TYR A 111 -9.03 7.24 -3.15
CA TYR A 111 -9.42 8.53 -3.73
C TYR A 111 -9.57 8.50 -5.26
N ARG A 112 -8.99 7.51 -5.95
CA ARG A 112 -9.13 7.33 -7.40
C ARG A 112 -10.17 6.29 -7.80
N ASN A 113 -10.42 5.30 -6.93
CA ASN A 113 -11.31 4.17 -7.20
C ASN A 113 -12.46 4.16 -6.20
N TYR A 114 -13.56 4.80 -6.56
CA TYR A 114 -14.78 4.88 -5.77
C TYR A 114 -16.00 4.90 -6.70
N TYR A 115 -17.17 4.65 -6.13
CA TYR A 115 -18.44 4.85 -6.84
C TYR A 115 -19.44 5.54 -5.93
N TYR A 116 -20.39 6.23 -6.54
CA TYR A 116 -21.53 6.81 -5.84
C TYR A 116 -22.75 5.93 -6.01
N LYS A 117 -23.44 5.69 -4.90
CA LYS A 117 -24.75 5.04 -4.87
C LYS A 117 -25.63 5.75 -3.86
N ASP A 118 -26.84 6.17 -4.28
CA ASP A 118 -27.80 6.88 -3.44
C ASP A 118 -27.19 8.12 -2.72
N GLY A 119 -26.35 8.88 -3.43
CA GLY A 119 -25.66 10.07 -2.93
C GLY A 119 -24.52 9.81 -1.95
N LYS A 120 -24.21 8.55 -1.63
CA LYS A 120 -23.06 8.16 -0.78
C LYS A 120 -21.89 7.68 -1.62
N LYS A 121 -20.68 8.11 -1.23
CA LYS A 121 -19.41 7.65 -1.80
C LYS A 121 -19.01 6.33 -1.14
N TYR A 122 -18.65 5.34 -1.96
CA TYR A 122 -18.19 4.04 -1.51
C TYR A 122 -16.76 3.79 -2.02
N ALA A 123 -15.88 3.43 -1.11
CA ALA A 123 -14.53 2.98 -1.45
C ALA A 123 -14.60 1.64 -2.22
N HIS A 124 -13.62 1.39 -3.08
CA HIS A 124 -13.48 0.08 -3.75
C HIS A 124 -12.92 -0.99 -2.82
N THR A 125 -12.29 -0.60 -1.72
CA THR A 125 -11.73 -1.52 -0.72
C THR A 125 -12.86 -2.14 0.09
N ILE A 126 -12.93 -3.47 0.08
CA ILE A 126 -13.91 -4.26 0.82
C ILE A 126 -13.28 -4.81 2.10
N ASP A 127 -13.97 -4.68 3.23
CA ASP A 127 -13.59 -5.37 4.45
C ASP A 127 -13.99 -6.85 4.33
N PRO A 128 -13.02 -7.80 4.33
CA PRO A 128 -13.31 -9.21 4.15
C PRO A 128 -14.08 -9.82 5.32
N ARG A 129 -14.14 -9.15 6.47
CA ARG A 129 -14.89 -9.59 7.66
C ARG A 129 -16.40 -9.34 7.51
N THR A 130 -16.75 -8.27 6.82
CA THR A 130 -18.14 -7.83 6.66
C THR A 130 -18.68 -8.04 5.25
N GLY A 131 -17.80 -8.08 4.24
CA GLY A 131 -18.15 -8.14 2.82
C GLY A 131 -18.65 -6.81 2.25
N TYR A 132 -18.53 -5.71 3.01
CA TYR A 132 -18.94 -4.36 2.60
C TYR A 132 -17.73 -3.42 2.44
N PRO A 133 -17.88 -2.34 1.64
CA PRO A 133 -16.86 -1.30 1.55
C PRO A 133 -16.50 -0.74 2.92
N VAL A 134 -15.20 -0.52 3.15
CA VAL A 134 -14.70 0.13 4.37
C VAL A 134 -15.28 1.54 4.51
N GLN A 135 -15.55 1.94 5.77
CA GLN A 135 -16.14 3.24 6.11
C GLN A 135 -15.27 3.94 7.17
N HIS A 136 -14.03 4.29 6.80
CA HIS A 136 -13.15 5.06 7.66
C HIS A 136 -12.50 6.20 6.87
N SER A 137 -11.79 7.08 7.59
CA SER A 137 -11.26 8.33 7.06
C SER A 137 -10.01 8.20 6.21
N ILE A 138 -9.31 7.05 6.17
CA ILE A 138 -8.07 6.91 5.40
C ILE A 138 -8.36 7.06 3.90
N LEU A 139 -7.65 7.99 3.28
CA LEU A 139 -7.68 8.27 1.84
C LEU A 139 -6.51 7.61 1.13
N SER A 140 -5.33 7.59 1.77
CA SER A 140 -4.10 7.02 1.24
C SER A 140 -3.23 6.47 2.35
N SER A 141 -2.64 5.31 2.10
CA SER A 141 -1.67 4.64 2.95
C SER A 141 -0.41 4.36 2.14
N THR A 142 0.69 5.02 2.49
CA THR A 142 2.01 4.74 1.94
C THR A 142 2.81 3.96 2.97
N VAL A 143 3.39 2.86 2.56
CA VAL A 143 4.21 1.99 3.42
C VAL A 143 5.62 1.88 2.84
N ILE A 144 6.61 1.88 3.73
CA ILE A 144 8.02 1.65 3.44
C ILE A 144 8.45 0.42 4.22
N ALA A 145 9.09 -0.51 3.54
CA ALA A 145 9.55 -1.78 4.11
C ALA A 145 10.85 -2.24 3.43
N GLU A 146 11.43 -3.33 3.92
CA GLU A 146 12.64 -3.94 3.34
C GLU A 146 12.43 -4.36 1.87
N ASP A 147 11.24 -4.83 1.52
CA ASP A 147 10.86 -5.19 0.15
C ASP A 147 9.52 -4.55 -0.24
N CYS A 148 9.32 -4.37 -1.54
CA CYS A 148 8.16 -3.70 -2.07
C CYS A 148 6.88 -4.55 -2.00
N MET A 149 6.98 -5.88 -2.07
CA MET A 149 5.84 -6.78 -1.93
C MET A 149 5.23 -6.66 -0.53
N THR A 150 6.06 -6.60 0.51
CA THR A 150 5.63 -6.35 1.89
C THR A 150 4.98 -4.98 2.03
N ALA A 151 5.59 -3.94 1.45
CA ALA A 151 5.03 -2.59 1.46
C ALA A 151 3.64 -2.53 0.78
N ASP A 152 3.48 -3.17 -0.39
CA ASP A 152 2.22 -3.24 -1.16
C ASP A 152 1.12 -3.97 -0.37
N ALA A 153 1.46 -5.14 0.21
CA ALA A 153 0.55 -5.91 1.06
C ALA A 153 0.05 -5.09 2.26
N LEU A 154 0.96 -4.44 2.99
CA LEU A 154 0.63 -3.67 4.18
C LEU A 154 -0.13 -2.37 3.84
N ALA A 155 0.24 -1.68 2.76
CA ALA A 155 -0.49 -0.50 2.31
C ALA A 155 -1.97 -0.82 2.06
N THR A 156 -2.25 -1.93 1.38
CA THR A 156 -3.63 -2.41 1.16
C THR A 156 -4.28 -2.85 2.47
N SER A 157 -3.56 -3.56 3.34
CA SER A 157 -4.09 -4.02 4.63
C SER A 157 -4.49 -2.86 5.53
N PHE A 158 -3.70 -1.79 5.59
CA PHE A 158 -4.01 -0.60 6.37
C PHE A 158 -5.24 0.14 5.85
N MET A 159 -5.48 0.10 4.52
CA MET A 159 -6.73 0.60 3.94
C MET A 159 -7.97 -0.22 4.35
N VAL A 160 -7.81 -1.44 4.85
CA VAL A 160 -8.89 -2.26 5.43
C VAL A 160 -9.00 -2.05 6.93
N MET A 161 -7.88 -2.00 7.65
CA MET A 161 -7.83 -1.91 9.11
C MET A 161 -8.34 -0.57 9.65
N GLY A 162 -8.09 0.52 8.93
CA GLY A 162 -8.29 1.88 9.44
C GLY A 162 -7.10 2.38 10.26
N LEU A 163 -7.10 3.69 10.56
CA LEU A 163 -5.93 4.40 11.11
C LEU A 163 -5.48 3.86 12.47
N GLU A 164 -6.41 3.63 13.38
CA GLU A 164 -6.09 3.21 14.75
C GLU A 164 -5.38 1.84 14.79
N GLU A 165 -5.88 0.87 14.05
CA GLU A 165 -5.28 -0.47 14.00
C GLU A 165 -3.96 -0.46 13.22
N ALA A 166 -3.88 0.34 12.15
CA ALA A 166 -2.63 0.52 11.39
C ALA A 166 -1.53 1.16 12.27
N GLU A 167 -1.88 2.15 13.09
CA GLU A 167 -0.95 2.77 14.06
C GLU A 167 -0.44 1.75 15.09
N LYS A 168 -1.34 0.95 15.67
CA LYS A 168 -0.96 -0.13 16.60
C LYS A 168 -0.02 -1.12 15.94
N PHE A 169 -0.31 -1.50 14.69
CA PHE A 169 0.53 -2.42 13.93
C PHE A 169 1.93 -1.86 13.70
N CYS A 170 2.05 -0.60 13.24
CA CYS A 170 3.35 0.04 13.02
C CYS A 170 4.16 0.15 14.32
N LYS A 171 3.54 0.53 15.42
CA LYS A 171 4.20 0.59 16.74
C LYS A 171 4.74 -0.77 17.20
N ALA A 172 4.05 -1.84 16.87
CA ALA A 172 4.48 -3.21 17.18
C ALA A 172 5.54 -3.76 16.20
N ASN A 173 5.72 -3.14 15.04
CA ASN A 173 6.62 -3.57 13.97
C ASN A 173 7.52 -2.42 13.52
N PRO A 174 8.58 -2.09 14.27
CA PRO A 174 9.41 -0.91 14.05
C PRO A 174 10.23 -0.93 12.75
N MET A 175 10.22 -2.03 11.99
CA MET A 175 10.83 -2.12 10.67
C MET A 175 9.90 -1.65 9.55
N ILE A 176 8.67 -1.26 9.87
CA ILE A 176 7.66 -0.78 8.94
C ILE A 176 7.42 0.70 9.21
N ASP A 177 7.72 1.51 8.23
CA ASP A 177 7.35 2.92 8.23
C ASP A 177 6.06 3.14 7.44
N ALA A 178 5.21 4.03 7.91
CA ALA A 178 3.96 4.34 7.23
C ALA A 178 3.63 5.82 7.27
N TYR A 179 3.03 6.31 6.18
CA TYR A 179 2.50 7.66 6.05
C TYR A 179 1.04 7.58 5.59
N PHE A 180 0.15 8.13 6.39
CA PHE A 180 -1.29 8.13 6.12
C PHE A 180 -1.78 9.53 5.79
N ILE A 181 -2.65 9.63 4.79
CA ILE A 181 -3.46 10.81 4.55
C ILE A 181 -4.91 10.42 4.78
N TYR A 182 -5.61 11.19 5.61
CA TYR A 182 -7.00 10.90 5.98
C TYR A 182 -7.85 12.17 5.99
N SER A 183 -9.16 11.99 5.88
CA SER A 183 -10.13 13.08 5.96
C SER A 183 -10.42 13.42 7.41
N GLY A 184 -10.28 14.69 7.78
CA GLY A 184 -10.77 15.23 9.03
C GLY A 184 -12.28 15.46 9.02
N GLU A 185 -12.83 15.93 10.15
CA GLU A 185 -14.27 16.12 10.36
C GLU A 185 -14.90 17.11 9.37
N ASN A 186 -14.16 18.13 8.94
CA ASN A 186 -14.61 19.15 7.99
C ASN A 186 -14.18 18.85 6.53
N GLY A 187 -13.69 17.63 6.25
CA GLY A 187 -13.21 17.24 4.94
C GLY A 187 -11.80 17.73 4.60
N GLU A 188 -11.10 18.35 5.54
CA GLU A 188 -9.70 18.72 5.38
C GLU A 188 -8.79 17.48 5.34
N PHE A 189 -7.68 17.58 4.64
CA PHE A 189 -6.67 16.53 4.65
C PHE A 189 -5.81 16.63 5.90
N LYS A 190 -5.78 15.56 6.68
CA LYS A 190 -4.86 15.36 7.82
C LYS A 190 -3.86 14.26 7.50
N THR A 191 -2.72 14.32 8.15
CA THR A 191 -1.66 13.34 7.98
C THR A 191 -1.26 12.74 9.33
N TYR A 192 -0.94 11.45 9.31
CA TYR A 192 -0.31 10.74 10.41
C TYR A 192 0.85 9.92 9.85
N TYR A 193 1.95 9.87 10.54
CA TYR A 193 3.11 9.09 10.14
C TYR A 193 3.77 8.40 11.32
N CYS A 194 4.26 7.20 11.07
CA CYS A 194 5.08 6.40 11.95
C CYS A 194 6.38 6.12 11.19
N LEU A 195 7.34 7.04 11.28
CA LEU A 195 8.61 6.98 10.56
C LEU A 195 9.76 6.95 11.55
N LEU A 196 10.56 5.88 11.53
CA LEU A 196 11.77 5.75 12.34
C LEU A 196 13.03 6.26 11.62
N TYR A 197 13.05 6.24 10.28
CA TYR A 197 14.26 6.47 9.48
C TYR A 197 14.21 7.69 8.57
N THR A 198 13.04 8.27 8.34
CA THR A 198 12.91 9.42 7.45
C THR A 198 12.13 10.53 8.13
N SER A 199 12.83 11.47 8.77
CA SER A 199 12.18 12.75 9.08
C SER A 199 11.86 13.44 7.77
N PRO A 200 10.57 13.68 7.42
CA PRO A 200 10.25 14.56 6.32
C PRO A 200 10.85 15.92 6.64
N SER A 201 11.67 16.45 5.73
CA SER A 201 12.17 17.81 5.89
C SER A 201 10.97 18.74 5.82
N PRO A 202 10.65 19.50 6.88
CA PRO A 202 9.58 20.47 6.79
C PRO A 202 9.99 21.55 5.80
N ARG A 203 9.12 21.83 4.85
CA ARG A 203 9.17 23.04 4.05
C ARG A 203 8.01 23.95 4.40
#